data_1c278ac1fad915070ed316bf1b828242
#
_entry.id   1c278ac1fad915070ed316bf1b828242
#
_cell.length_a   1.000
_cell.length_b   1.000
_cell.length_c   1.000
_cell.angle_alpha   90.00
_cell.angle_beta   90.00
_cell.angle_gamma   90.00
#
_symmetry.space_group_name_H-M   'P 1'
#
loop_
_entity.id
_entity.type
_entity.pdbx_description
1 polymer ?
#
loop_
_entity_poly.entity_id
_entity_poly.type
_entity_poly.pdbx_seq_one_letter_code
_entity_poly.pdbx_strand_id
1 'polypeptide(L)'
;MQITEYLNKRVFLIFLTVMIFFVSGCSKMPEGMLKQDAEQYTQEQIRLIAITERNRYQNIYTGQLWGVTADSNGNTFETLLKNQVQQFLEELAVVDRMAQEENISLTGQEEDDIKNLSSEFFQSLSNEDLNYLQITENDVLDLYRKYYLADKTVGQLTDTKNLEV
;
A
#
# COMPACT_ATOMS: atom_id res chain seq x y z
N MET A 1 10.59 23.76 -3.67
CA MET A 1 9.23 23.65 -3.15
C MET A 1 8.21 23.09 -4.17
N GLN A 2 8.43 23.13 -5.48
CA GLN A 2 7.51 22.54 -6.47
C GLN A 2 7.78 21.05 -6.81
N ILE A 3 8.99 20.55 -6.61
CA ILE A 3 9.37 19.18 -6.99
C ILE A 3 8.82 18.16 -5.98
N THR A 4 8.83 18.47 -4.69
CA THR A 4 8.26 17.63 -3.63
C THR A 4 6.74 17.48 -3.75
N GLU A 5 6.04 18.53 -4.16
CA GLU A 5 4.59 18.46 -4.43
C GLU A 5 4.26 17.59 -5.67
N TYR A 6 5.13 17.61 -6.66
CA TYR A 6 4.97 16.84 -7.89
C TYR A 6 5.27 15.34 -7.65
N LEU A 7 6.27 15.05 -6.82
CA LEU A 7 6.67 13.69 -6.45
C LEU A 7 5.62 13.04 -5.54
N ASN A 8 5.14 13.77 -4.53
CA ASN A 8 4.03 13.33 -3.67
C ASN A 8 2.75 13.09 -4.50
N LYS A 9 2.47 13.93 -5.50
CA LYS A 9 1.33 13.71 -6.41
C LYS A 9 1.49 12.46 -7.28
N ARG A 10 2.68 12.11 -7.73
CA ARG A 10 2.91 10.91 -8.55
C ARG A 10 2.82 9.63 -7.71
N VAL A 11 3.47 9.58 -6.57
CA VAL A 11 3.36 8.46 -5.62
C VAL A 11 1.90 8.31 -5.17
N PHE A 12 1.21 9.41 -4.89
CA PHE A 12 -0.21 9.44 -4.56
C PHE A 12 -1.11 8.96 -5.72
N LEU A 13 -0.79 9.32 -6.97
CA LEU A 13 -1.58 8.92 -8.14
C LEU A 13 -1.38 7.44 -8.46
N ILE A 14 -0.19 6.90 -8.22
CA ILE A 14 0.11 5.47 -8.36
C ILE A 14 -0.64 4.67 -7.28
N PHE A 15 -0.64 5.14 -6.03
CA PHE A 15 -1.42 4.53 -4.94
C PHE A 15 -2.94 4.52 -5.26
N LEU A 16 -3.44 5.59 -5.85
CA LEU A 16 -4.85 5.70 -6.25
C LEU A 16 -5.19 4.79 -7.44
N THR A 17 -4.30 4.65 -8.42
CA THR A 17 -4.56 3.79 -9.59
C THR A 17 -4.55 2.31 -9.23
N VAL A 18 -3.65 1.86 -8.38
CA VAL A 18 -3.64 0.47 -7.89
C VAL A 18 -4.92 0.16 -7.10
N MET A 19 -5.37 1.06 -6.21
CA MET A 19 -6.65 0.91 -5.50
C MET A 19 -7.87 0.80 -6.42
N ILE A 20 -7.88 1.49 -7.58
CA ILE A 20 -9.01 1.45 -8.52
C ILE A 20 -9.04 0.15 -9.33
N PHE A 21 -7.90 -0.45 -9.64
CA PHE A 21 -7.83 -1.71 -10.38
C PHE A 21 -8.33 -2.91 -9.56
N PHE A 22 -8.14 -2.91 -8.24
CA PHE A 22 -8.57 -4.00 -7.36
C PHE A 22 -10.08 -4.04 -7.10
N VAL A 23 -10.81 -2.93 -7.25
CA VAL A 23 -12.27 -2.89 -7.03
C VAL A 23 -13.07 -3.55 -8.15
N SER A 24 -12.47 -3.81 -9.31
CA SER A 24 -13.16 -4.32 -10.50
C SER A 24 -13.06 -5.84 -10.70
N GLY A 25 -12.30 -6.55 -9.90
CA GLY A 25 -12.05 -7.98 -10.04
C GLY A 25 -12.64 -8.82 -8.92
N CYS A 26 -13.96 -9.08 -8.94
CA CYS A 26 -14.56 -10.13 -8.11
C CYS A 26 -14.14 -11.53 -8.59
N SER A 27 -12.93 -11.97 -8.29
CA SER A 27 -12.64 -13.40 -8.20
C SER A 27 -12.35 -13.72 -6.74
N LYS A 28 -13.24 -14.50 -6.11
CA LYS A 28 -13.03 -15.00 -4.75
C LYS A 28 -11.72 -15.78 -4.72
N MET A 29 -10.69 -15.19 -4.14
CA MET A 29 -9.48 -15.93 -3.79
C MET A 29 -9.81 -16.99 -2.73
N PRO A 30 -9.18 -18.17 -2.75
CA PRO A 30 -9.40 -19.19 -1.73
C PRO A 30 -9.04 -18.64 -0.34
N GLU A 31 -9.98 -18.65 0.59
CA GLU A 31 -9.84 -18.09 1.95
C GLU A 31 -8.61 -18.61 2.75
N GLY A 32 -8.03 -19.73 2.36
CA GLY A 32 -6.86 -20.31 3.02
C GLY A 32 -5.53 -19.72 2.61
N MET A 33 -5.45 -19.05 1.45
CA MET A 33 -4.21 -18.44 0.95
C MET A 33 -3.89 -17.09 1.62
N LEU A 34 -4.90 -16.37 2.02
CA LEU A 34 -4.79 -14.96 2.45
C LEU A 34 -4.22 -14.80 3.86
N LYS A 35 -4.50 -15.74 4.78
CA LYS A 35 -4.07 -15.60 6.19
C LYS A 35 -2.57 -15.81 6.42
N GLN A 36 -1.91 -16.61 5.59
CA GLN A 36 -0.49 -16.94 5.76
C GLN A 36 0.42 -15.83 5.23
N ASP A 37 -0.07 -14.98 4.34
CA ASP A 37 0.72 -13.98 3.63
C ASP A 37 0.74 -12.61 4.33
N ALA A 38 -0.28 -12.29 5.12
CA ALA A 38 -0.32 -11.05 5.92
C ALA A 38 0.74 -11.03 7.06
N GLU A 39 1.29 -12.18 7.45
CA GLU A 39 2.38 -12.28 8.44
C GLU A 39 3.72 -11.70 7.94
N GLN A 40 3.84 -11.34 6.66
CA GLN A 40 5.04 -10.73 6.09
C GLN A 40 5.23 -9.25 6.49
N TYR A 41 4.19 -8.62 7.04
CA TYR A 41 4.24 -7.20 7.40
C TYR A 41 4.34 -7.04 8.92
N THR A 42 5.23 -6.12 9.34
CA THR A 42 5.34 -5.77 10.75
C THR A 42 4.12 -4.97 11.21
N GLN A 43 3.84 -4.98 12.52
CA GLN A 43 2.75 -4.18 13.08
C GLN A 43 2.96 -2.68 12.84
N GLU A 44 4.21 -2.24 12.78
CA GLU A 44 4.63 -0.87 12.49
C GLU A 44 4.29 -0.50 11.05
N GLN A 45 4.56 -1.38 10.09
CA GLN A 45 4.20 -1.20 8.68
C GLN A 45 2.68 -1.15 8.48
N ILE A 46 1.94 -2.02 9.15
CA ILE A 46 0.47 -2.03 9.11
C ILE A 46 -0.08 -0.71 9.67
N ARG A 47 0.46 -0.23 10.79
CA ARG A 47 0.06 1.05 11.38
C ARG A 47 0.37 2.22 10.47
N LEU A 48 1.52 2.21 9.80
CA LEU A 48 1.89 3.27 8.86
C LEU A 48 0.86 3.40 7.74
N ILE A 49 0.50 2.28 7.09
CA ILE A 49 -0.50 2.26 6.04
C ILE A 49 -1.86 2.75 6.57
N ALA A 50 -2.29 2.23 7.70
CA ALA A 50 -3.58 2.60 8.30
C ALA A 50 -3.65 4.10 8.65
N ILE A 51 -2.56 4.69 9.18
CA ILE A 51 -2.51 6.12 9.49
C ILE A 51 -2.45 6.97 8.24
N THR A 52 -1.69 6.57 7.23
CA THR A 52 -1.62 7.29 5.96
C THR A 52 -3.00 7.39 5.32
N GLU A 53 -3.73 6.28 5.27
CA GLU A 53 -5.10 6.26 4.77
C GLU A 53 -6.06 7.04 5.67
N ARG A 54 -5.97 6.88 6.98
CA ARG A 54 -6.76 7.66 7.94
C ARG A 54 -6.56 9.15 7.75
N ASN A 55 -5.32 9.62 7.68
CA ASN A 55 -5.00 11.04 7.53
C ASN A 55 -5.52 11.60 6.21
N ARG A 56 -5.46 10.82 5.15
CA ARG A 56 -6.03 11.17 3.85
C ARG A 56 -7.53 11.45 3.95
N TYR A 57 -8.29 10.56 4.57
CA TYR A 57 -9.73 10.75 4.75
C TYR A 57 -10.04 11.90 5.74
N GLN A 58 -9.28 12.01 6.81
CA GLN A 58 -9.49 13.05 7.82
C GLN A 58 -9.22 14.46 7.30
N ASN A 59 -8.33 14.62 6.33
CA ASN A 59 -8.09 15.89 5.66
C ASN A 59 -9.23 16.31 4.72
N ILE A 60 -10.01 15.35 4.22
CA ILE A 60 -11.14 15.60 3.33
C ILE A 60 -12.45 15.71 4.15
N TYR A 61 -12.58 14.87 5.16
CA TYR A 61 -13.76 14.74 6.01
C TYR A 61 -13.36 14.98 7.46
N THR A 62 -14.28 15.48 8.28
CA THR A 62 -14.02 15.68 9.71
C THR A 62 -13.86 14.34 10.45
N GLY A 63 -13.29 14.37 11.66
CA GLY A 63 -13.12 13.16 12.49
C GLY A 63 -14.42 12.43 12.86
N GLN A 64 -15.58 13.05 12.62
CA GLN A 64 -16.89 12.42 12.80
C GLN A 64 -17.15 11.26 11.81
N LEU A 65 -16.42 11.22 10.67
CA LEU A 65 -16.56 10.19 9.67
C LEU A 65 -16.36 8.78 10.23
N TRP A 66 -15.46 8.61 11.19
CA TRP A 66 -15.07 7.29 11.69
C TRP A 66 -16.20 6.51 12.34
N GLY A 67 -17.12 7.20 12.99
CA GLY A 67 -18.29 6.59 13.65
C GLY A 67 -19.53 6.45 12.76
N VAL A 68 -19.47 6.95 11.51
CA VAL A 68 -20.62 6.86 10.59
C VAL A 68 -20.82 5.41 10.15
N THR A 69 -22.06 4.94 10.21
CA THR A 69 -22.45 3.64 9.63
C THR A 69 -22.29 3.71 8.11
N ALA A 70 -21.46 2.85 7.57
CA ALA A 70 -21.02 2.92 6.19
C ALA A 70 -21.67 1.84 5.30
N ASP A 71 -22.29 0.80 5.89
CA ASP A 71 -22.99 -0.24 5.15
C ASP A 71 -24.28 -0.69 5.83
N SER A 72 -25.05 -1.54 5.15
CA SER A 72 -26.33 -2.09 5.64
C SER A 72 -26.17 -3.07 6.80
N ASN A 73 -24.95 -3.54 7.09
CA ASN A 73 -24.65 -4.47 8.19
C ASN A 73 -24.31 -3.73 9.48
N GLY A 74 -24.29 -2.39 9.46
CA GLY A 74 -23.98 -1.56 10.62
C GLY A 74 -22.47 -1.35 10.84
N ASN A 75 -21.61 -1.74 9.90
CA ASN A 75 -20.19 -1.45 9.97
C ASN A 75 -19.91 0.04 9.89
N THR A 76 -19.02 0.53 10.75
CA THR A 76 -18.57 1.91 10.70
C THR A 76 -17.53 2.11 9.59
N PHE A 77 -17.32 3.36 9.18
CA PHE A 77 -16.29 3.70 8.22
C PHE A 77 -14.88 3.27 8.72
N GLU A 78 -14.62 3.36 10.02
CA GLU A 78 -13.39 2.86 10.61
C GLU A 78 -13.20 1.36 10.38
N THR A 79 -14.27 0.56 10.57
CA THR A 79 -14.23 -0.88 10.32
C THR A 79 -13.96 -1.19 8.87
N LEU A 80 -14.61 -0.47 7.95
CA LEU A 80 -14.34 -0.65 6.52
C LEU A 80 -12.91 -0.31 6.14
N LEU A 81 -12.37 0.79 6.67
CA LEU A 81 -10.98 1.16 6.41
C LEU A 81 -9.99 0.10 6.90
N LYS A 82 -10.19 -0.43 8.11
CA LYS A 82 -9.36 -1.53 8.64
C LYS A 82 -9.40 -2.76 7.73
N ASN A 83 -10.59 -3.14 7.27
CA ASN A 83 -10.75 -4.27 6.35
C ASN A 83 -10.07 -4.00 4.99
N GLN A 84 -10.16 -2.79 4.46
CA GLN A 84 -9.48 -2.41 3.22
C GLN A 84 -7.95 -2.47 3.35
N VAL A 85 -7.39 -1.98 4.46
CA VAL A 85 -5.95 -2.07 4.72
C VAL A 85 -5.51 -3.52 4.80
N GLN A 86 -6.26 -4.37 5.51
CA GLN A 86 -5.97 -5.79 5.58
C GLN A 86 -6.01 -6.45 4.21
N GLN A 87 -7.06 -6.23 3.44
CA GLN A 87 -7.19 -6.77 2.09
C GLN A 87 -6.05 -6.32 1.18
N PHE A 88 -5.69 -5.04 1.23
CA PHE A 88 -4.56 -4.51 0.46
C PHE A 88 -3.24 -5.22 0.79
N LEU A 89 -2.97 -5.47 2.07
CA LEU A 89 -1.75 -6.17 2.49
C LEU A 89 -1.74 -7.64 2.02
N GLU A 90 -2.88 -8.30 2.08
CA GLU A 90 -3.04 -9.67 1.59
C GLU A 90 -2.80 -9.74 0.06
N GLU A 91 -3.37 -8.81 -0.69
CA GLU A 91 -3.17 -8.71 -2.15
C GLU A 91 -1.70 -8.41 -2.49
N LEU A 92 -1.07 -7.49 -1.77
CA LEU A 92 0.33 -7.14 -1.95
C LEU A 92 1.24 -8.36 -1.71
N ALA A 93 0.96 -9.15 -0.68
CA ALA A 93 1.71 -10.36 -0.36
C ALA A 93 1.56 -11.45 -1.45
N VAL A 94 0.37 -11.55 -2.07
CA VAL A 94 0.16 -12.47 -3.21
C VAL A 94 0.99 -12.04 -4.43
N VAL A 95 1.00 -10.74 -4.74
CA VAL A 95 1.77 -10.22 -5.87
C VAL A 95 3.28 -10.37 -5.64
N ASP A 96 3.74 -10.21 -4.40
CA ASP A 96 5.13 -10.46 -4.01
C ASP A 96 5.55 -11.92 -4.28
N ARG A 97 4.65 -12.87 -4.01
CA ARG A 97 4.88 -14.28 -4.35
C ARG A 97 4.92 -14.51 -5.86
N MET A 98 4.00 -13.89 -6.60
CA MET A 98 4.02 -13.96 -8.07
C MET A 98 5.33 -13.40 -8.63
N ALA A 99 5.87 -12.32 -8.06
CA ALA A 99 7.18 -11.79 -8.44
C ALA A 99 8.29 -12.82 -8.27
N GLN A 100 8.29 -13.58 -7.16
CA GLN A 100 9.26 -14.61 -6.90
C GLN A 100 9.13 -15.80 -7.90
N GLU A 101 7.91 -16.23 -8.18
CA GLU A 101 7.62 -17.31 -9.12
C GLU A 101 8.06 -16.95 -10.55
N GLU A 102 7.85 -15.71 -10.96
CA GLU A 102 8.19 -15.19 -12.29
C GLU A 102 9.63 -14.64 -12.38
N ASN A 103 10.41 -14.73 -11.29
CA ASN A 103 11.76 -14.18 -11.19
C ASN A 103 11.84 -12.66 -11.49
N ILE A 104 10.81 -11.92 -11.15
CA ILE A 104 10.78 -10.46 -11.25
C ILE A 104 11.47 -9.88 -10.03
N SER A 105 12.41 -8.97 -10.26
CA SER A 105 13.16 -8.30 -9.19
C SER A 105 13.37 -6.82 -9.52
N LEU A 106 13.65 -6.04 -8.49
CA LEU A 106 14.06 -4.66 -8.64
C LEU A 106 15.48 -4.60 -9.20
N THR A 107 15.74 -3.65 -10.09
CA THR A 107 17.08 -3.34 -10.59
C THR A 107 17.85 -2.50 -9.57
N GLY A 108 19.18 -2.40 -9.71
CA GLY A 108 19.98 -1.54 -8.84
C GLY A 108 19.55 -0.07 -8.88
N GLN A 109 19.15 0.44 -10.05
CA GLN A 109 18.66 1.82 -10.18
C GLN A 109 17.32 2.01 -9.44
N GLU A 110 16.38 1.06 -9.59
CA GLU A 110 15.10 1.10 -8.87
C GLU A 110 15.30 1.03 -7.35
N GLU A 111 16.25 0.21 -6.87
CA GLU A 111 16.61 0.14 -5.44
C GLU A 111 17.15 1.47 -4.92
N ASP A 112 18.01 2.15 -5.68
CA ASP A 112 18.55 3.46 -5.31
C ASP A 112 17.45 4.53 -5.27
N ASP A 113 16.55 4.53 -6.26
CA ASP A 113 15.40 5.45 -6.32
C ASP A 113 14.43 5.21 -5.15
N ILE A 114 14.13 3.96 -4.85
CA ILE A 114 13.27 3.56 -3.73
C ILE A 114 13.88 3.99 -2.39
N LYS A 115 15.17 3.80 -2.21
CA LYS A 115 15.89 4.23 -1.01
C LYS A 115 15.78 5.74 -0.80
N ASN A 116 15.96 6.53 -1.84
CA ASN A 116 15.82 7.98 -1.76
C ASN A 116 14.38 8.38 -1.40
N LEU A 117 13.39 7.81 -2.08
CA LEU A 117 11.98 8.10 -1.84
C LEU A 117 11.53 7.71 -0.43
N SER A 118 11.95 6.54 0.05
CA SER A 118 11.60 6.08 1.41
C SER A 118 12.25 6.94 2.50
N SER A 119 13.50 7.38 2.28
CA SER A 119 14.19 8.29 3.20
C SER A 119 13.52 9.67 3.24
N GLU A 120 13.17 10.24 2.08
CA GLU A 120 12.42 11.50 2.01
C GLU A 120 11.08 11.40 2.73
N PHE A 121 10.35 10.31 2.53
CA PHE A 121 9.09 10.08 3.22
C PHE A 121 9.29 9.98 4.75
N PHE A 122 10.26 9.17 5.20
CA PHE A 122 10.55 9.01 6.63
C PHE A 122 10.92 10.35 7.28
N GLN A 123 11.73 11.18 6.62
CA GLN A 123 12.09 12.52 7.09
C GLN A 123 10.91 13.50 7.09
N SER A 124 9.86 13.24 6.33
CA SER A 124 8.66 14.06 6.31
C SER A 124 7.70 13.78 7.48
N LEU A 125 7.88 12.66 8.18
CA LEU A 125 7.08 12.29 9.34
C LEU A 125 7.38 13.22 10.52
N SER A 126 6.33 13.64 11.22
CA SER A 126 6.49 14.43 12.44
C SER A 126 7.05 13.58 13.59
N ASN A 127 7.65 14.24 14.58
CA ASN A 127 8.09 13.56 15.80
C ASN A 127 6.91 12.86 16.53
N GLU A 128 5.71 13.41 16.43
CA GLU A 128 4.51 12.81 16.98
C GLU A 128 4.14 11.51 16.26
N ASP A 129 4.20 11.52 14.92
CA ASP A 129 3.95 10.32 14.10
C ASP A 129 5.00 9.24 14.38
N LEU A 130 6.28 9.59 14.41
CA LEU A 130 7.36 8.67 14.72
C LEU A 130 7.21 8.03 16.10
N ASN A 131 6.87 8.83 17.11
CA ASN A 131 6.62 8.33 18.46
C ASN A 131 5.40 7.40 18.55
N TYR A 132 4.36 7.69 17.79
CA TYR A 132 3.16 6.85 17.76
C TYR A 132 3.37 5.55 16.97
N LEU A 133 3.99 5.65 15.80
CA LEU A 133 4.20 4.53 14.90
C LEU A 133 5.28 3.57 15.40
N GLN A 134 6.30 4.08 16.10
CA GLN A 134 7.49 3.32 16.49
C GLN A 134 8.23 2.69 15.29
N ILE A 135 8.09 3.33 14.11
CA ILE A 135 8.62 2.84 12.85
C ILE A 135 10.05 3.33 12.63
N THR A 136 10.86 2.50 12.01
CA THR A 136 12.23 2.85 11.59
C THR A 136 12.29 3.19 10.10
N GLU A 137 13.36 3.85 9.67
CA GLU A 137 13.62 4.11 8.25
C GLU A 137 13.71 2.80 7.43
N ASN A 138 14.24 1.72 8.04
CA ASN A 138 14.30 0.42 7.39
C ASN A 138 12.92 -0.21 7.19
N ASP A 139 11.98 -0.03 8.12
CA ASP A 139 10.61 -0.51 7.96
C ASP A 139 9.90 0.19 6.80
N VAL A 140 10.13 1.50 6.66
CA VAL A 140 9.62 2.27 5.53
C VAL A 140 10.25 1.81 4.23
N LEU A 141 11.57 1.64 4.19
CA LEU A 141 12.28 1.17 3.01
C LEU A 141 11.78 -0.21 2.56
N ASP A 142 11.60 -1.15 3.49
CA ASP A 142 11.08 -2.49 3.19
C ASP A 142 9.66 -2.44 2.60
N LEU A 143 8.78 -1.61 3.19
CA LEU A 143 7.44 -1.40 2.68
C LEU A 143 7.43 -0.82 1.26
N TYR A 144 8.29 0.16 1.00
CA TYR A 144 8.44 0.74 -0.33
C TYR A 144 8.94 -0.27 -1.36
N ARG A 145 9.93 -1.12 -1.01
CA ARG A 145 10.41 -2.19 -1.87
C ARG A 145 9.31 -3.16 -2.27
N LYS A 146 8.55 -3.65 -1.30
CA LYS A 146 7.41 -4.56 -1.55
C LYS A 146 6.39 -3.93 -2.48
N TYR A 147 6.05 -2.67 -2.22
CA TYR A 147 5.10 -1.94 -3.04
C TYR A 147 5.58 -1.76 -4.49
N TYR A 148 6.81 -1.29 -4.68
CA TYR A 148 7.37 -1.07 -6.02
C TYR A 148 7.60 -2.38 -6.79
N LEU A 149 7.99 -3.44 -6.09
CA LEU A 149 8.09 -4.78 -6.69
C LEU A 149 6.72 -5.27 -7.15
N ALA A 150 5.68 -5.08 -6.35
CA ALA A 150 4.32 -5.46 -6.71
C ALA A 150 3.82 -4.66 -7.93
N ASP A 151 4.02 -3.34 -7.97
CA ASP A 151 3.65 -2.49 -9.10
C ASP A 151 4.35 -2.93 -10.39
N LYS A 152 5.66 -3.19 -10.32
CA LYS A 152 6.44 -3.72 -11.44
C LYS A 152 5.91 -5.07 -11.92
N THR A 153 5.59 -5.96 -11.00
CA THR A 153 5.09 -7.31 -11.30
C THR A 153 3.75 -7.25 -12.03
N VAL A 154 2.81 -6.45 -11.51
CA VAL A 154 1.52 -6.24 -12.17
C VAL A 154 1.70 -5.66 -13.56
N GLY A 155 2.58 -4.66 -13.72
CA GLY A 155 2.89 -4.06 -15.02
C GLY A 155 3.40 -5.10 -16.03
N GLN A 156 4.39 -5.90 -15.66
CA GLN A 156 4.96 -6.91 -16.55
C GLN A 156 3.98 -8.02 -16.91
N LEU A 157 3.19 -8.50 -15.96
CA LEU A 157 2.22 -9.56 -16.22
C LEU A 157 1.02 -9.08 -17.05
N THR A 158 0.64 -7.81 -16.94
CA THR A 158 -0.43 -7.25 -17.79
C THR A 158 0.04 -6.98 -19.20
N ASP A 159 1.27 -6.53 -19.39
CA ASP A 159 1.83 -6.28 -20.72
C ASP A 159 2.02 -7.58 -21.51
N THR A 160 2.49 -8.65 -20.85
CA THR A 160 2.64 -9.97 -21.49
C THR A 160 1.30 -10.56 -21.94
N LYS A 161 0.23 -10.40 -21.16
CA LYS A 161 -1.11 -10.88 -21.55
C LYS A 161 -1.73 -10.11 -22.72
N ASN A 162 -1.37 -8.86 -22.91
CA ASN A 162 -1.84 -8.06 -24.05
C ASN A 162 -1.14 -8.40 -25.37
N LEU A 163 -0.03 -9.16 -25.33
CA LEU A 163 0.70 -9.60 -26.53
C LEU A 163 0.24 -10.97 -27.05
N GLU A 164 -0.59 -11.70 -26.30
CA GLU A 164 -1.09 -13.04 -26.66
C GLU A 164 -2.51 -13.03 -27.26
N VAL A 165 -3.07 -11.86 -27.57
CA VAL A 165 -4.37 -11.66 -28.23
C VAL A 165 -4.12 -11.10 -29.64
#